data_10283c59a27f1d16f94369863ae1be5e
#
_entry.id   10283c59a27f1d16f94369863ae1be5e
#
_cell.length_a   1.000
_cell.length_b   1.000
_cell.length_c   1.000
_cell.angle_alpha   90.00
_cell.angle_beta   90.00
_cell.angle_gamma   90.00
#
_symmetry.space_group_name_H-M   'P 1'
#
loop_
_entity.id
_entity.type
_entity.pdbx_description
1 polymer ?
#
loop_
_entity_poly.entity_id
_entity_poly.type
_entity_poly.pdbx_seq_one_letter_code
_entity_poly.pdbx_strand_id
1 'polypeptide(L)'
;MTHTTIITAFACAALGFGTVAGAQALSSRVNAVREGEVRMSFPLRPGVCGRGNNVWYSGRSNYNSDDNKRSRDVEYDIDCDAGPGRLVIVRRDGETTDLRFYVGGRWRASSTATDLGSVGARSATDYLIGLAESNDGRVGKEAIFPATLVDSIVVWPMLMRIARNDSRPRSVREGATFWLGQLAEEPATRGLTELVGDAALDREVRESAVFALSQRRNGEGVTALINVVRTSKDPELRKKALFWLGQSKDPRALDLIEELLTKK
;
A
#
# COMPACT_ATOMS: atom_id res chain seq x y z
N MET A 1 40.52 32.08 49.31
CA MET A 1 40.65 31.24 48.09
C MET A 1 39.42 30.38 48.02
N THR A 2 38.43 30.85 47.28
CA THR A 2 37.12 30.18 47.12
C THR A 2 37.06 29.50 45.78
N HIS A 3 37.02 28.17 45.77
CA HIS A 3 36.85 27.36 44.56
C HIS A 3 35.36 27.28 44.17
N THR A 4 35.01 27.88 43.04
CA THR A 4 33.69 27.78 42.44
C THR A 4 33.65 26.56 41.52
N THR A 5 32.89 25.56 41.89
CA THR A 5 32.64 24.36 41.07
C THR A 5 31.50 24.61 40.11
N ILE A 6 31.81 24.64 38.80
CA ILE A 6 30.79 24.75 37.73
C ILE A 6 30.25 23.34 37.46
N ILE A 7 28.94 23.13 37.74
CA ILE A 7 28.21 21.94 37.37
C ILE A 7 27.62 22.16 35.99
N THR A 8 28.17 21.48 35.01
CA THR A 8 27.63 21.46 33.64
C THR A 8 26.49 20.42 33.59
N ALA A 9 25.25 20.89 33.48
CA ALA A 9 24.10 20.04 33.27
C ALA A 9 24.07 19.56 31.82
N PHE A 10 24.26 18.27 31.61
CA PHE A 10 23.98 17.61 30.32
C PHE A 10 22.46 17.45 30.16
N ALA A 11 21.88 18.22 29.25
CA ALA A 11 20.52 18.02 28.81
C ALA A 11 20.51 16.81 27.85
N CYS A 12 20.08 15.65 28.32
CA CYS A 12 19.73 14.51 27.47
C CYS A 12 18.46 14.87 26.68
N ALA A 13 18.62 15.12 25.39
CA ALA A 13 17.51 15.23 24.46
C ALA A 13 16.83 13.85 24.31
N ALA A 14 15.67 13.69 24.92
CA ALA A 14 14.79 12.54 24.70
C ALA A 14 14.13 12.68 23.32
N LEU A 15 14.81 12.18 22.28
CA LEU A 15 14.27 12.04 20.93
C LEU A 15 13.73 10.62 20.76
N GLY A 16 12.43 10.49 20.54
CA GLY A 16 11.92 9.44 19.68
C GLY A 16 11.20 8.22 20.27
N PHE A 17 10.60 8.25 21.46
CA PHE A 17 9.82 7.10 21.98
C PHE A 17 8.29 7.20 21.81
N GLY A 18 7.77 8.22 21.15
CA GLY A 18 6.32 8.44 21.04
C GLY A 18 5.57 7.56 20.03
N THR A 19 6.25 6.93 19.07
CA THR A 19 5.60 6.33 17.90
C THR A 19 5.21 4.86 18.10
N VAL A 20 5.97 4.08 18.84
CA VAL A 20 5.70 2.65 19.06
C VAL A 20 4.57 2.43 20.07
N ALA A 21 4.47 3.29 21.08
CA ALA A 21 3.42 3.21 22.10
C ALA A 21 2.00 3.42 21.54
N GLY A 22 1.83 4.27 20.53
CA GLY A 22 0.52 4.54 19.92
C GLY A 22 -0.03 3.38 19.09
N ALA A 23 0.82 2.67 18.35
CA ALA A 23 0.41 1.51 17.55
C ALA A 23 0.08 0.30 18.44
N GLN A 24 0.90 0.04 19.46
CA GLN A 24 0.63 -0.99 20.45
C GLN A 24 -0.67 -0.73 21.22
N ALA A 25 -0.95 0.54 21.54
CA ALA A 25 -2.20 0.91 22.20
C ALA A 25 -3.42 0.63 21.31
N LEU A 26 -3.35 0.89 19.99
CA LEU A 26 -4.44 0.60 19.05
C LEU A 26 -4.67 -0.90 18.90
N SER A 27 -3.61 -1.67 18.65
CA SER A 27 -3.70 -3.14 18.55
C SER A 27 -4.26 -3.76 19.82
N SER A 28 -3.85 -3.31 21.00
CA SER A 28 -4.38 -3.79 22.27
C SER A 28 -5.87 -3.50 22.44
N ARG A 29 -6.34 -2.30 22.01
CA ARG A 29 -7.76 -1.94 22.04
C ARG A 29 -8.60 -2.81 21.11
N VAL A 30 -8.09 -3.10 19.90
CA VAL A 30 -8.76 -4.02 18.96
C VAL A 30 -8.78 -5.43 19.52
N ASN A 31 -7.66 -5.92 20.05
CA ASN A 31 -7.52 -7.28 20.56
C ASN A 31 -8.31 -7.53 21.86
N ALA A 32 -8.68 -6.49 22.58
CA ALA A 32 -9.60 -6.60 23.74
C ALA A 32 -11.00 -7.06 23.31
N VAL A 33 -11.40 -6.83 22.06
CA VAL A 33 -12.66 -7.33 21.50
C VAL A 33 -12.42 -8.71 20.91
N ARG A 34 -12.92 -9.74 21.57
CA ARG A 34 -12.74 -11.13 21.10
C ARG A 34 -13.75 -11.53 20.03
N GLU A 35 -14.97 -10.99 20.12
CA GLU A 35 -16.10 -11.28 19.22
C GLU A 35 -16.80 -10.00 18.79
N GLY A 36 -17.20 -9.94 17.50
CA GLY A 36 -17.99 -8.85 16.95
C GLY A 36 -17.20 -7.90 16.07
N GLU A 37 -17.71 -6.69 15.92
CA GLU A 37 -17.14 -5.67 15.04
C GLU A 37 -16.45 -4.57 15.85
N VAL A 38 -15.25 -4.19 15.41
CA VAL A 38 -14.55 -2.98 15.86
C VAL A 38 -14.52 -1.99 14.71
N ARG A 39 -14.85 -0.75 14.95
CA ARG A 39 -14.82 0.29 13.93
C ARG A 39 -13.95 1.47 14.37
N MET A 40 -13.29 2.09 13.40
CA MET A 40 -12.48 3.29 13.60
C MET A 40 -12.48 4.16 12.36
N SER A 41 -12.04 5.41 12.50
CA SER A 41 -11.78 6.31 11.39
C SER A 41 -10.38 6.91 11.52
N PHE A 42 -9.78 7.31 10.39
CA PHE A 42 -8.46 7.91 10.33
C PHE A 42 -8.33 8.88 9.16
N PRO A 43 -7.39 9.85 9.21
CA PRO A 43 -7.21 10.82 8.15
C PRO A 43 -6.67 10.17 6.89
N LEU A 44 -7.18 10.60 5.73
CA LEU A 44 -6.72 10.20 4.41
C LEU A 44 -5.94 11.33 3.76
N ARG A 45 -4.97 10.97 2.92
CA ARG A 45 -4.16 11.92 2.16
C ARG A 45 -5.03 12.76 1.22
N PRO A 46 -4.61 14.00 0.88
CA PRO A 46 -5.31 14.85 -0.08
C PRO A 46 -5.56 14.12 -1.42
N GLY A 47 -6.71 14.39 -2.04
CA GLY A 47 -7.11 13.77 -3.31
C GLY A 47 -7.69 12.37 -3.19
N VAL A 48 -7.84 11.84 -1.96
CA VAL A 48 -8.64 10.64 -1.71
C VAL A 48 -10.04 11.06 -1.32
N CYS A 49 -11.03 10.52 -2.02
CA CYS A 49 -12.44 10.69 -1.69
C CYS A 49 -13.20 9.41 -2.03
N GLY A 50 -14.44 9.31 -1.61
CA GLY A 50 -15.20 8.09 -1.86
C GLY A 50 -16.69 8.20 -1.59
N ARG A 51 -17.38 7.11 -1.89
CA ARG A 51 -18.77 6.87 -1.52
C ARG A 51 -18.89 5.43 -1.02
N GLY A 52 -18.68 5.28 0.30
CA GLY A 52 -18.65 3.96 0.91
C GLY A 52 -17.43 3.14 0.48
N ASN A 53 -17.63 1.98 -0.11
CA ASN A 53 -16.57 1.09 -0.59
C ASN A 53 -15.96 1.50 -1.95
N ASN A 54 -16.57 2.44 -2.65
CA ASN A 54 -16.00 3.02 -3.87
C ASN A 54 -15.04 4.15 -3.49
N VAL A 55 -13.76 4.00 -3.85
CA VAL A 55 -12.69 4.91 -3.47
C VAL A 55 -12.00 5.45 -4.72
N TRP A 56 -11.85 6.77 -4.80
CA TRP A 56 -11.09 7.48 -5.81
C TRP A 56 -9.81 8.03 -5.20
N TYR A 57 -8.69 7.81 -5.86
CA TYR A 57 -7.38 8.32 -5.42
C TYR A 57 -6.46 8.56 -6.62
N SER A 58 -5.76 9.66 -6.60
CA SER A 58 -4.78 9.99 -7.64
C SER A 58 -5.29 9.83 -9.09
N GLY A 59 -6.56 10.19 -9.36
CA GLY A 59 -7.21 10.03 -10.68
C GLY A 59 -7.57 8.58 -11.03
N ARG A 60 -7.50 7.66 -10.09
CA ARG A 60 -7.93 6.25 -10.24
C ARG A 60 -9.08 5.95 -9.30
N SER A 61 -9.92 5.02 -9.71
CA SER A 61 -11.01 4.48 -8.90
C SER A 61 -10.69 3.04 -8.53
N ASN A 62 -10.88 2.69 -7.27
CA ASN A 62 -10.96 1.29 -6.84
C ASN A 62 -12.41 0.82 -7.03
N TYR A 63 -12.80 0.74 -8.29
CA TYR A 63 -14.17 0.46 -8.67
C TYR A 63 -14.41 -1.05 -8.79
N ASN A 64 -15.41 -1.57 -8.10
CA ASN A 64 -15.95 -2.89 -8.41
C ASN A 64 -16.63 -2.85 -9.77
N SER A 65 -16.24 -3.70 -10.70
CA SER A 65 -16.58 -3.66 -12.12
C SER A 65 -18.07 -3.73 -12.45
N ASP A 66 -18.91 -4.14 -11.52
CA ASP A 66 -20.34 -4.31 -11.74
C ASP A 66 -21.13 -2.98 -11.77
N ASP A 67 -20.62 -1.93 -11.10
CA ASP A 67 -21.23 -0.60 -11.13
C ASP A 67 -20.73 0.28 -12.28
N ASN A 68 -19.64 -0.09 -12.95
CA ASN A 68 -18.97 0.75 -13.95
C ASN A 68 -19.80 0.92 -15.26
N LYS A 69 -20.74 0.03 -15.57
CA LYS A 69 -21.62 0.17 -16.74
C LYS A 69 -22.64 1.28 -16.57
N ARG A 70 -23.01 1.64 -15.34
CA ARG A 70 -24.00 2.70 -15.05
C ARG A 70 -23.38 4.10 -14.91
N SER A 71 -22.08 4.20 -14.67
CA SER A 71 -21.40 5.48 -14.41
C SER A 71 -20.96 6.25 -15.66
N ARG A 72 -20.99 5.63 -16.86
CA ARG A 72 -20.57 6.29 -18.11
C ARG A 72 -21.66 7.13 -18.78
N ASP A 73 -22.92 6.91 -18.39
CA ASP A 73 -24.08 7.58 -18.97
C ASP A 73 -24.76 8.56 -18.00
N VAL A 74 -24.04 9.01 -16.97
CA VAL A 74 -24.62 9.91 -15.95
C VAL A 74 -24.21 11.34 -16.28
N GLU A 75 -25.17 12.19 -16.64
CA GLU A 75 -25.00 13.61 -16.94
C GLU A 75 -24.79 14.49 -15.71
N TYR A 76 -24.42 13.93 -14.55
CA TYR A 76 -24.20 14.69 -13.32
C TYR A 76 -22.94 14.26 -12.59
N ASP A 77 -22.32 15.21 -11.92
CA ASP A 77 -21.15 14.94 -11.06
C ASP A 77 -21.58 14.12 -9.84
N ILE A 78 -20.84 13.04 -9.59
CA ILE A 78 -21.03 12.27 -8.37
C ILE A 78 -20.18 12.93 -7.29
N ASP A 79 -20.83 13.50 -6.28
CA ASP A 79 -20.15 14.05 -5.11
C ASP A 79 -19.22 13.01 -4.48
N CYS A 80 -17.94 13.28 -4.54
CA CYS A 80 -16.91 12.45 -3.94
C CYS A 80 -16.61 13.01 -2.54
N ASP A 81 -17.08 12.31 -1.49
CA ASP A 81 -16.85 12.74 -0.10
C ASP A 81 -15.37 12.53 0.28
N ALA A 82 -14.68 13.65 0.55
CA ALA A 82 -13.29 13.67 1.04
C ALA A 82 -13.19 13.35 2.53
N GLY A 83 -14.18 12.70 3.12
CA GLY A 83 -14.23 12.35 4.52
C GLY A 83 -13.15 11.35 4.94
N PRO A 84 -13.10 10.98 6.23
CA PRO A 84 -12.07 10.08 6.73
C PRO A 84 -12.20 8.68 6.13
N GLY A 85 -11.09 7.97 6.13
CA GLY A 85 -11.07 6.52 5.98
C GLY A 85 -11.78 5.87 7.17
N ARG A 86 -12.61 4.88 6.90
CA ARG A 86 -13.41 4.15 7.88
C ARG A 86 -13.12 2.66 7.77
N LEU A 87 -12.69 2.07 8.86
CA LEU A 87 -12.33 0.66 8.91
C LEU A 87 -13.29 -0.08 9.84
N VAL A 88 -13.82 -1.20 9.38
CA VAL A 88 -14.51 -2.20 10.18
C VAL A 88 -13.67 -3.45 10.21
N ILE A 89 -13.37 -3.92 11.41
CA ILE A 89 -12.58 -5.11 11.71
C ILE A 89 -13.53 -6.11 12.32
N VAL A 90 -13.67 -7.29 11.72
CA VAL A 90 -14.47 -8.37 12.28
C VAL A 90 -13.57 -9.28 13.09
N ARG A 91 -13.94 -9.50 14.34
CA ARG A 91 -13.23 -10.37 15.29
C ARG A 91 -14.05 -11.62 15.56
N ARG A 92 -13.39 -12.78 15.52
CA ARG A 92 -13.96 -14.08 15.94
C ARG A 92 -12.88 -14.87 16.66
N ASP A 93 -13.20 -15.41 17.81
CA ASP A 93 -12.29 -16.18 18.67
C ASP A 93 -10.97 -15.46 18.99
N GLY A 94 -10.99 -14.12 19.02
CA GLY A 94 -9.80 -13.31 19.25
C GLY A 94 -8.95 -13.06 18.00
N GLU A 95 -9.35 -13.56 16.82
CA GLU A 95 -8.67 -13.37 15.55
C GLU A 95 -9.38 -12.32 14.66
N THR A 96 -8.63 -11.64 13.79
CA THR A 96 -9.22 -10.78 12.76
C THR A 96 -9.55 -11.64 11.55
N THR A 97 -10.86 -11.80 11.26
CA THR A 97 -11.34 -12.69 10.18
C THR A 97 -11.81 -11.94 8.95
N ASP A 98 -12.12 -10.64 9.08
CA ASP A 98 -12.55 -9.80 7.95
C ASP A 98 -12.16 -8.35 8.17
N LEU A 99 -11.96 -7.63 7.06
CA LEU A 99 -11.60 -6.22 7.04
C LEU A 99 -12.42 -5.51 5.96
N ARG A 100 -13.12 -4.45 6.32
CA ARG A 100 -13.90 -3.65 5.38
C ARG A 100 -13.48 -2.19 5.47
N PHE A 101 -13.14 -1.62 4.33
CA PHE A 101 -12.68 -0.24 4.22
C PHE A 101 -13.68 0.61 3.44
N TYR A 102 -13.94 1.81 3.93
CA TYR A 102 -14.84 2.79 3.35
C TYR A 102 -14.23 4.18 3.39
N VAL A 103 -14.68 5.06 2.52
CA VAL A 103 -14.28 6.47 2.51
C VAL A 103 -15.53 7.36 2.59
N GLY A 104 -15.44 8.40 3.40
CA GLY A 104 -16.54 9.35 3.60
C GLY A 104 -17.74 8.77 4.34
N GLY A 105 -18.87 9.45 4.23
CA GLY A 105 -20.12 9.06 4.87
C GLY A 105 -20.11 9.15 6.39
N ARG A 106 -21.10 8.53 7.02
CA ARG A 106 -21.26 8.47 8.47
C ARG A 106 -21.53 7.05 8.94
N TRP A 107 -21.04 6.69 10.10
CA TRP A 107 -21.42 5.42 10.73
C TRP A 107 -22.93 5.39 10.97
N ARG A 108 -23.56 4.28 10.63
CA ARG A 108 -24.92 4.01 11.14
C ARG A 108 -24.84 3.75 12.63
N ALA A 109 -25.89 4.16 13.35
CA ALA A 109 -26.03 3.77 14.76
C ALA A 109 -26.06 2.22 14.81
N SER A 110 -25.10 1.64 15.50
CA SER A 110 -25.00 0.21 15.73
C SER A 110 -24.75 0.00 17.21
N SER A 111 -25.59 -0.81 17.84
CA SER A 111 -25.44 -1.15 19.25
C SER A 111 -24.39 -2.23 19.50
N THR A 112 -23.92 -2.93 18.44
CA THR A 112 -23.06 -4.12 18.56
C THR A 112 -21.59 -3.86 18.22
N ALA A 113 -21.26 -2.80 17.47
CA ALA A 113 -19.88 -2.49 17.10
C ALA A 113 -19.17 -1.69 18.19
N THR A 114 -17.98 -2.11 18.58
CA THR A 114 -17.08 -1.32 19.42
C THR A 114 -16.48 -0.19 18.63
N ASP A 115 -16.82 1.06 18.94
CA ASP A 115 -16.31 2.24 18.23
C ASP A 115 -15.06 2.79 18.94
N LEU A 116 -13.93 2.77 18.25
CA LEU A 116 -12.66 3.34 18.73
C LEU A 116 -12.52 4.82 18.40
N GLY A 117 -13.48 5.41 17.66
CA GLY A 117 -13.48 6.80 17.24
C GLY A 117 -12.44 7.11 16.15
N SER A 118 -11.94 8.35 16.16
CA SER A 118 -10.87 8.77 15.25
C SER A 118 -9.52 8.40 15.84
N VAL A 119 -8.67 7.74 15.04
CA VAL A 119 -7.30 7.37 15.39
C VAL A 119 -6.30 8.16 14.55
N GLY A 120 -5.10 8.39 15.10
CA GLY A 120 -4.06 9.11 14.38
C GLY A 120 -3.52 8.33 13.17
N ALA A 121 -3.06 9.06 12.14
CA ALA A 121 -2.52 8.50 10.90
C ALA A 121 -1.46 7.41 11.17
N ARG A 122 -0.49 7.69 12.01
CA ARG A 122 0.58 6.75 12.32
C ARG A 122 0.05 5.47 12.96
N SER A 123 -0.84 5.57 13.95
CA SER A 123 -1.41 4.40 14.62
C SER A 123 -2.25 3.54 13.66
N ALA A 124 -3.02 4.18 12.77
CA ALA A 124 -3.78 3.48 11.74
C ALA A 124 -2.86 2.73 10.77
N THR A 125 -1.79 3.39 10.28
CA THR A 125 -0.82 2.77 9.38
C THR A 125 -0.10 1.60 10.03
N ASP A 126 0.42 1.79 11.24
CA ASP A 126 1.15 0.74 11.95
C ASP A 126 0.26 -0.47 12.25
N TYR A 127 -1.03 -0.25 12.56
CA TYR A 127 -2.00 -1.32 12.74
C TYR A 127 -2.27 -2.08 11.41
N LEU A 128 -2.53 -1.36 10.32
CA LEU A 128 -2.82 -1.96 9.01
C LEU A 128 -1.60 -2.72 8.45
N ILE A 129 -0.42 -2.15 8.56
CA ILE A 129 0.84 -2.82 8.19
C ILE A 129 1.10 -4.03 9.09
N GLY A 130 0.85 -3.90 10.39
CA GLY A 130 0.93 -5.02 11.33
C GLY A 130 0.01 -6.19 10.94
N LEU A 131 -1.21 -5.92 10.48
CA LEU A 131 -2.10 -6.95 9.92
C LEU A 131 -1.52 -7.60 8.67
N ALA A 132 -0.94 -6.82 7.75
CA ALA A 132 -0.30 -7.36 6.55
C ALA A 132 0.94 -8.21 6.89
N GLU A 133 1.63 -7.91 7.98
CA GLU A 133 2.82 -8.63 8.43
C GLU A 133 2.51 -9.86 9.30
N SER A 134 1.33 -9.95 9.91
CA SER A 134 1.01 -11.02 10.86
C SER A 134 -0.15 -11.92 10.44
N ASN A 135 -1.07 -11.43 9.59
CA ASN A 135 -2.25 -12.19 9.20
C ASN A 135 -2.03 -12.86 7.83
N ASP A 136 -2.22 -14.17 7.82
CA ASP A 136 -2.08 -14.97 6.61
C ASP A 136 -3.39 -14.95 5.79
N GLY A 137 -3.28 -14.67 4.49
CA GLY A 137 -4.42 -14.72 3.59
C GLY A 137 -5.08 -13.38 3.30
N ARG A 138 -6.43 -13.37 3.22
CA ARG A 138 -7.22 -12.24 2.72
C ARG A 138 -7.06 -10.98 3.54
N VAL A 139 -7.14 -11.06 4.84
CA VAL A 139 -7.06 -9.89 5.74
C VAL A 139 -5.72 -9.18 5.61
N GLY A 140 -4.61 -9.94 5.61
CA GLY A 140 -3.28 -9.36 5.42
C GLY A 140 -3.15 -8.60 4.09
N LYS A 141 -3.66 -9.17 3.00
CA LYS A 141 -3.67 -8.53 1.68
C LYS A 141 -4.56 -7.29 1.64
N GLU A 142 -5.76 -7.37 2.20
CA GLU A 142 -6.75 -6.27 2.21
C GLU A 142 -6.32 -5.09 3.08
N ALA A 143 -5.49 -5.31 4.11
CA ALA A 143 -4.97 -4.26 4.97
C ALA A 143 -3.98 -3.32 4.25
N ILE A 144 -3.36 -3.76 3.15
CA ILE A 144 -2.35 -2.98 2.44
C ILE A 144 -2.96 -1.73 1.77
N PHE A 145 -4.08 -1.89 1.07
CA PHE A 145 -4.70 -0.78 0.33
C PHE A 145 -5.03 0.41 1.24
N PRO A 146 -5.81 0.28 2.32
CA PRO A 146 -6.10 1.41 3.19
C PRO A 146 -4.85 2.01 3.81
N ALA A 147 -3.79 1.22 4.10
CA ALA A 147 -2.53 1.75 4.59
C ALA A 147 -1.86 2.73 3.61
N THR A 148 -1.99 2.49 2.29
CA THR A 148 -1.43 3.39 1.25
C THR A 148 -2.16 4.72 1.13
N LEU A 149 -3.35 4.84 1.71
CA LEU A 149 -4.20 6.03 1.62
C LEU A 149 -4.14 6.91 2.86
N VAL A 150 -3.50 6.47 3.93
CA VAL A 150 -3.36 7.25 5.17
C VAL A 150 -2.57 8.52 4.92
N ASP A 151 -3.00 9.62 5.54
CA ASP A 151 -2.37 10.92 5.38
C ASP A 151 -0.96 10.99 5.98
N SER A 152 -0.08 11.72 5.29
CA SER A 152 1.26 12.12 5.76
C SER A 152 2.19 10.97 6.18
N ILE A 153 1.94 9.74 5.72
CA ILE A 153 2.79 8.58 5.99
C ILE A 153 3.43 8.05 4.70
N VAL A 154 4.74 7.90 4.75
CA VAL A 154 5.52 7.26 3.68
C VAL A 154 5.50 5.75 3.89
N VAL A 155 4.72 5.02 3.07
CA VAL A 155 4.48 3.58 3.26
C VAL A 155 5.36 2.68 2.39
N TRP A 156 6.02 3.20 1.35
CA TRP A 156 6.80 2.36 0.43
C TRP A 156 7.89 1.51 1.12
N PRO A 157 8.62 1.97 2.17
CA PRO A 157 9.60 1.11 2.84
C PRO A 157 8.96 -0.08 3.55
N MET A 158 7.75 0.12 4.08
CA MET A 158 6.98 -0.94 4.74
C MET A 158 6.51 -1.98 3.73
N LEU A 159 6.01 -1.53 2.57
CA LEU A 159 5.60 -2.43 1.48
C LEU A 159 6.77 -3.22 0.92
N MET A 160 7.96 -2.60 0.79
CA MET A 160 9.19 -3.30 0.39
C MET A 160 9.57 -4.41 1.38
N ARG A 161 9.45 -4.14 2.68
CA ARG A 161 9.71 -5.16 3.71
C ARG A 161 8.73 -6.33 3.60
N ILE A 162 7.43 -6.06 3.38
CA ILE A 162 6.43 -7.12 3.19
C ILE A 162 6.72 -7.92 1.91
N ALA A 163 7.02 -7.25 0.80
CA ALA A 163 7.30 -7.90 -0.49
C ALA A 163 8.51 -8.86 -0.42
N ARG A 164 9.53 -8.51 0.38
CA ARG A 164 10.73 -9.33 0.56
C ARG A 164 10.64 -10.40 1.65
N ASN A 165 9.59 -10.37 2.46
CA ASN A 165 9.47 -11.31 3.58
C ASN A 165 8.90 -12.64 3.11
N ASP A 166 9.75 -13.64 2.92
CA ASP A 166 9.42 -15.00 2.46
C ASP A 166 8.54 -15.78 3.45
N SER A 167 8.53 -15.38 4.73
CA SER A 167 7.61 -15.92 5.73
C SER A 167 6.15 -15.49 5.51
N ARG A 168 5.91 -14.52 4.62
CA ARG A 168 4.55 -14.07 4.31
C ARG A 168 3.96 -14.82 3.13
N PRO A 169 2.65 -15.08 3.13
CA PRO A 169 1.98 -15.69 1.99
C PRO A 169 2.28 -14.92 0.69
N ARG A 170 2.46 -15.66 -0.39
CA ARG A 170 2.71 -15.07 -1.72
C ARG A 170 1.71 -13.98 -2.07
N SER A 171 0.42 -14.21 -1.84
CA SER A 171 -0.65 -13.25 -2.15
C SER A 171 -0.50 -11.91 -1.42
N VAL A 172 0.05 -11.91 -0.21
CA VAL A 172 0.33 -10.68 0.57
C VAL A 172 1.53 -9.95 -0.03
N ARG A 173 2.59 -10.70 -0.38
CA ARG A 173 3.81 -10.13 -1.01
C ARG A 173 3.52 -9.53 -2.39
N GLU A 174 2.74 -10.23 -3.21
CA GLU A 174 2.27 -9.71 -4.51
C GLU A 174 1.39 -8.48 -4.34
N GLY A 175 0.51 -8.46 -3.32
CA GLY A 175 -0.30 -7.30 -2.96
C GLY A 175 0.56 -6.09 -2.60
N ALA A 176 1.59 -6.27 -1.76
CA ALA A 176 2.54 -5.21 -1.42
C ALA A 176 3.30 -4.69 -2.65
N THR A 177 3.76 -5.60 -3.52
CA THR A 177 4.43 -5.27 -4.78
C THR A 177 3.52 -4.49 -5.72
N PHE A 178 2.26 -4.90 -5.86
CA PHE A 178 1.26 -4.19 -6.66
C PHE A 178 1.07 -2.75 -6.17
N TRP A 179 0.87 -2.58 -4.86
CA TRP A 179 0.65 -1.25 -4.29
C TRP A 179 1.88 -0.35 -4.35
N LEU A 180 3.10 -0.90 -4.32
CA LEU A 180 4.33 -0.16 -4.64
C LEU A 180 4.26 0.47 -6.04
N GLY A 181 3.71 -0.25 -7.03
CA GLY A 181 3.52 0.26 -8.38
C GLY A 181 2.52 1.42 -8.48
N GLN A 182 1.58 1.51 -7.53
CA GLN A 182 0.57 2.57 -7.49
C GLN A 182 1.03 3.85 -6.77
N LEU A 183 2.10 3.79 -5.99
CA LEU A 183 2.66 4.94 -5.28
C LEU A 183 3.30 5.92 -6.25
N ALA A 184 3.21 7.21 -5.96
CA ALA A 184 3.78 8.25 -6.84
C ALA A 184 5.28 8.47 -6.64
N GLU A 185 5.83 8.02 -5.51
CA GLU A 185 7.20 8.28 -5.11
C GLU A 185 8.22 7.56 -6.00
N GLU A 186 9.23 8.27 -6.49
CA GLU A 186 10.31 7.71 -7.32
C GLU A 186 11.06 6.55 -6.62
N PRO A 187 11.34 6.58 -5.30
CA PRO A 187 11.97 5.46 -4.64
C PRO A 187 11.22 4.13 -4.75
N ALA A 188 9.89 4.17 -4.98
CA ALA A 188 9.11 2.96 -5.24
C ALA A 188 9.48 2.31 -6.59
N THR A 189 9.78 3.09 -7.63
CA THR A 189 10.27 2.56 -8.93
C THR A 189 11.60 1.83 -8.76
N ARG A 190 12.52 2.41 -7.98
CA ARG A 190 13.81 1.80 -7.68
C ARG A 190 13.63 0.50 -6.91
N GLY A 191 12.81 0.51 -5.86
CA GLY A 191 12.49 -0.69 -5.08
C GLY A 191 11.88 -1.81 -5.95
N LEU A 192 10.96 -1.48 -6.86
CA LEU A 192 10.41 -2.47 -7.80
C LEU A 192 11.49 -3.04 -8.73
N THR A 193 12.42 -2.22 -9.20
CA THR A 193 13.55 -2.67 -10.02
C THR A 193 14.45 -3.64 -9.26
N GLU A 194 14.71 -3.36 -7.98
CA GLU A 194 15.45 -4.25 -7.09
C GLU A 194 14.71 -5.59 -6.90
N LEU A 195 13.38 -5.58 -6.68
CA LEU A 195 12.59 -6.80 -6.55
C LEU A 195 12.67 -7.68 -7.82
N VAL A 196 12.62 -7.08 -9.01
CA VAL A 196 12.79 -7.85 -10.27
C VAL A 196 14.16 -8.51 -10.34
N GLY A 197 15.22 -7.80 -9.91
CA GLY A 197 16.60 -8.28 -9.95
C GLY A 197 16.96 -9.33 -8.89
N ASP A 198 16.17 -9.42 -7.82
CA ASP A 198 16.47 -10.28 -6.67
C ASP A 198 16.12 -11.75 -6.95
N ALA A 199 17.14 -12.55 -7.28
CA ALA A 199 16.98 -13.96 -7.60
C ALA A 199 16.58 -14.85 -6.39
N ALA A 200 16.68 -14.33 -5.16
CA ALA A 200 16.25 -15.03 -3.96
C ALA A 200 14.72 -15.01 -3.79
N LEU A 201 14.04 -14.06 -4.44
CA LEU A 201 12.58 -13.97 -4.39
C LEU A 201 11.90 -14.97 -5.32
N ASP A 202 10.68 -15.38 -4.95
CA ASP A 202 9.83 -16.18 -5.83
C ASP A 202 9.65 -15.48 -7.19
N ARG A 203 9.61 -16.31 -8.24
CA ARG A 203 9.41 -15.80 -9.60
C ARG A 203 8.14 -14.95 -9.70
N GLU A 204 7.06 -15.38 -9.09
CA GLU A 204 5.76 -14.71 -9.14
C GLU A 204 5.79 -13.32 -8.49
N VAL A 205 6.54 -13.14 -7.41
CA VAL A 205 6.76 -11.82 -6.79
C VAL A 205 7.56 -10.93 -7.74
N ARG A 206 8.60 -11.47 -8.39
CA ARG A 206 9.40 -10.76 -9.41
C ARG A 206 8.58 -10.40 -10.64
N GLU A 207 7.69 -11.29 -11.10
CA GLU A 207 6.75 -11.02 -12.19
C GLU A 207 5.72 -9.94 -11.81
N SER A 208 5.24 -9.95 -10.56
CA SER A 208 4.38 -8.89 -10.03
C SER A 208 5.10 -7.54 -10.01
N ALA A 209 6.41 -7.53 -9.73
CA ALA A 209 7.21 -6.30 -9.81
C ALA A 209 7.40 -5.82 -11.26
N VAL A 210 7.57 -6.72 -12.24
CA VAL A 210 7.56 -6.37 -13.68
C VAL A 210 6.22 -5.73 -14.06
N PHE A 211 5.10 -6.32 -13.64
CA PHE A 211 3.78 -5.71 -13.86
C PHE A 211 3.65 -4.35 -13.16
N ALA A 212 4.05 -4.24 -11.91
CA ALA A 212 4.00 -2.99 -11.15
C ALA A 212 4.83 -1.88 -11.83
N LEU A 213 5.99 -2.19 -12.38
CA LEU A 213 6.80 -1.25 -13.19
C LEU A 213 6.03 -0.78 -14.44
N SER A 214 5.28 -1.65 -15.12
CA SER A 214 4.48 -1.26 -16.29
C SER A 214 3.35 -0.29 -15.96
N GLN A 215 2.90 -0.29 -14.71
CA GLN A 215 1.83 0.60 -14.22
C GLN A 215 2.35 1.94 -13.68
N ARG A 216 3.68 2.15 -13.68
CA ARG A 216 4.27 3.43 -13.26
C ARG A 216 3.84 4.55 -14.20
N ARG A 217 3.57 5.73 -13.60
CA ARG A 217 3.12 6.91 -14.34
C ARG A 217 4.22 7.44 -15.25
N ASN A 218 3.83 8.16 -16.29
CA ASN A 218 4.74 8.88 -17.17
C ASN A 218 5.88 8.02 -17.74
N GLY A 219 5.68 6.71 -17.87
CA GLY A 219 6.71 5.80 -18.39
C GLY A 219 7.93 5.63 -17.48
N GLU A 220 7.84 5.97 -16.18
CA GLU A 220 8.94 5.82 -15.22
C GLU A 220 9.51 4.40 -15.17
N GLY A 221 8.67 3.38 -15.33
CA GLY A 221 9.09 1.98 -15.31
C GLY A 221 9.66 1.48 -16.64
N VAL A 222 9.49 2.20 -17.75
CA VAL A 222 9.89 1.73 -19.09
C VAL A 222 11.39 1.43 -19.17
N THR A 223 12.23 2.32 -18.67
CA THR A 223 13.69 2.10 -18.65
C THR A 223 14.07 0.83 -17.88
N ALA A 224 13.44 0.60 -16.73
CA ALA A 224 13.66 -0.61 -15.94
C ALA A 224 13.21 -1.87 -16.69
N LEU A 225 12.05 -1.84 -17.35
CA LEU A 225 11.56 -2.96 -18.17
C LEU A 225 12.46 -3.25 -19.36
N ILE A 226 12.98 -2.24 -20.05
CA ILE A 226 13.97 -2.38 -21.13
C ILE A 226 15.21 -3.09 -20.59
N ASN A 227 15.70 -2.67 -19.43
CA ASN A 227 16.84 -3.31 -18.79
C ASN A 227 16.57 -4.78 -18.45
N VAL A 228 15.38 -5.12 -17.97
CA VAL A 228 14.98 -6.52 -17.72
C VAL A 228 15.03 -7.35 -19.00
N VAL A 229 14.51 -6.83 -20.12
CA VAL A 229 14.56 -7.54 -21.43
C VAL A 229 16.01 -7.80 -21.85
N ARG A 230 16.90 -6.82 -21.66
CA ARG A 230 18.30 -6.91 -22.09
C ARG A 230 19.17 -7.79 -21.21
N THR A 231 18.93 -7.79 -19.88
CA THR A 231 19.92 -8.31 -18.92
C THR A 231 19.42 -9.47 -18.06
N SER A 232 18.10 -9.68 -17.93
CA SER A 232 17.59 -10.75 -17.08
C SER A 232 18.01 -12.12 -17.62
N LYS A 233 18.52 -12.98 -16.75
CA LYS A 233 18.80 -14.39 -17.06
C LYS A 233 17.54 -15.26 -17.12
N ASP A 234 16.45 -14.79 -16.50
CA ASP A 234 15.17 -15.50 -16.45
C ASP A 234 14.38 -15.20 -17.75
N PRO A 235 14.13 -16.20 -18.63
CA PRO A 235 13.44 -15.98 -19.88
C PRO A 235 11.96 -15.57 -19.70
N GLU A 236 11.31 -16.01 -18.62
CA GLU A 236 9.91 -15.65 -18.35
C GLU A 236 9.79 -14.19 -17.93
N LEU A 237 10.73 -13.68 -17.14
CA LEU A 237 10.76 -12.24 -16.81
C LEU A 237 11.04 -11.39 -18.04
N ARG A 238 11.96 -11.82 -18.94
CA ARG A 238 12.20 -11.11 -20.21
C ARG A 238 10.94 -11.07 -21.06
N LYS A 239 10.27 -12.22 -21.22
CA LYS A 239 9.01 -12.34 -21.99
C LYS A 239 7.92 -11.45 -21.41
N LYS A 240 7.76 -11.43 -20.10
CA LYS A 240 6.75 -10.61 -19.41
C LYS A 240 7.06 -9.11 -19.53
N ALA A 241 8.32 -8.72 -19.38
CA ALA A 241 8.75 -7.34 -19.57
C ALA A 241 8.52 -6.87 -21.03
N LEU A 242 8.86 -7.71 -22.02
CA LEU A 242 8.61 -7.43 -23.44
C LEU A 242 7.12 -7.31 -23.74
N PHE A 243 6.28 -8.19 -23.17
CA PHE A 243 4.82 -8.10 -23.30
C PHE A 243 4.30 -6.73 -22.82
N TRP A 244 4.71 -6.30 -21.61
CA TRP A 244 4.25 -5.02 -21.06
C TRP A 244 4.82 -3.80 -21.81
N LEU A 245 6.03 -3.89 -22.32
CA LEU A 245 6.60 -2.87 -23.22
C LEU A 245 5.79 -2.76 -24.50
N GLY A 246 5.36 -3.88 -25.09
CA GLY A 246 4.48 -3.89 -26.27
C GLY A 246 3.10 -3.28 -26.05
N GLN A 247 2.61 -3.27 -24.79
CA GLN A 247 1.37 -2.57 -24.41
C GLN A 247 1.60 -1.08 -24.11
N SER A 248 2.85 -0.67 -23.96
CA SER A 248 3.22 0.72 -23.73
C SER A 248 3.15 1.52 -25.04
N LYS A 249 2.73 2.78 -24.92
CA LYS A 249 2.81 3.75 -26.03
C LYS A 249 4.11 4.56 -26.00
N ASP A 250 5.06 4.18 -25.16
CA ASP A 250 6.32 4.88 -24.99
C ASP A 250 7.25 4.62 -26.18
N PRO A 251 7.80 5.64 -26.85
CA PRO A 251 8.70 5.47 -28.00
C PRO A 251 9.91 4.58 -27.70
N ARG A 252 10.47 4.65 -26.49
CA ARG A 252 11.61 3.83 -26.08
C ARG A 252 11.32 2.32 -26.13
N ALA A 253 10.05 1.94 -25.91
CA ALA A 253 9.63 0.55 -26.02
C ALA A 253 9.60 0.10 -27.49
N LEU A 254 9.15 0.97 -28.40
CA LEU A 254 9.15 0.69 -29.84
C LEU A 254 10.58 0.55 -30.37
N ASP A 255 11.48 1.46 -30.01
CA ASP A 255 12.89 1.41 -30.40
C ASP A 255 13.54 0.08 -29.99
N LEU A 256 13.26 -0.42 -28.77
CA LEU A 256 13.75 -1.73 -28.33
C LEU A 256 13.18 -2.86 -29.19
N ILE A 257 11.89 -2.86 -29.49
CA ILE A 257 11.23 -3.91 -30.27
C ILE A 257 11.82 -3.94 -31.69
N GLU A 258 12.01 -2.78 -32.32
CA GLU A 258 12.68 -2.67 -33.64
C GLU A 258 14.12 -3.19 -33.60
N GLU A 259 14.88 -2.83 -32.55
CA GLU A 259 16.24 -3.34 -32.34
C GLU A 259 16.24 -4.89 -32.27
N LEU A 260 15.33 -5.48 -31.54
CA LEU A 260 15.27 -6.94 -31.38
C LEU A 260 14.85 -7.68 -32.65
N LEU A 261 14.01 -7.06 -33.50
CA LEU A 261 13.56 -7.64 -34.76
C LEU A 261 14.62 -7.51 -35.87
N THR A 262 15.49 -6.48 -35.83
CA THR A 262 16.49 -6.21 -36.83
C THR A 262 17.86 -6.84 -36.56
N LYS A 263 18.14 -7.19 -35.30
CA LYS A 263 19.34 -7.97 -34.94
C LYS A 263 19.16 -9.42 -35.41
N LYS A 264 19.84 -9.75 -36.53
CA LYS A 264 20.06 -11.13 -36.97
C LYS A 264 21.18 -11.78 -36.20
#